data_e8486fecefc8e4ab1ba9190ad0f972b9
#
_entry.id   e8486fecefc8e4ab1ba9190ad0f972b9
#
_cell.length_a   1.000
_cell.length_b   1.000
_cell.length_c   1.000
_cell.angle_alpha   90.00
_cell.angle_beta   90.00
_cell.angle_gamma   90.00
#
_symmetry.space_group_name_H-M   'P 1'
#
loop_
_entity.id
_entity.type
_entity.pdbx_description
1 polymer ?
#
loop_
_entity_poly.entity_id
_entity_poly.type
_entity_poly.pdbx_seq_one_letter_code
_entity_poly.pdbx_strand_id
1 'polypeptide(L)'
;MAVAILLVGGFGTRLMPLTKNTPKPMLTVAGIPVTEHQIAMAKAAGITEIVLATSYLSEIFTPYFGDGSKWGIKIKYAVEKEPLGTGGAIRNAAQLLTSNESIVILNGDVLSSHDLAEQIRQHEAHDADVTLHLTQVEDARAFGCVPTDAQGRVTAFLEKMDN
;
A
#
# COMPACT_ATOMS: atom_id res chain seq x y z
N MET A 1 17.75 3.40 1.06
CA MET A 1 16.66 3.27 2.08
C MET A 1 15.35 3.59 1.38
N ALA A 2 14.22 3.16 1.92
CA ALA A 2 12.92 3.40 1.29
C ALA A 2 11.93 3.98 2.31
N VAL A 3 10.92 4.69 1.80
CA VAL A 3 9.75 5.19 2.54
C VAL A 3 8.49 4.52 1.99
N ALA A 4 7.37 4.57 2.72
CA ALA A 4 6.16 3.93 2.22
C ALA A 4 4.94 4.87 2.19
N ILE A 5 4.04 4.57 1.26
CA ILE A 5 2.67 5.10 1.23
C ILE A 5 1.72 3.91 1.34
N LEU A 6 0.87 3.92 2.35
CA LEU A 6 -0.21 2.95 2.52
C LEU A 6 -1.52 3.58 2.05
N LEU A 7 -2.14 2.98 1.04
CA LEU A 7 -3.43 3.41 0.51
C LEU A 7 -4.54 2.82 1.38
N VAL A 8 -4.97 3.58 2.38
CA VAL A 8 -5.97 3.15 3.38
C VAL A 8 -7.32 3.84 3.23
N GLY A 9 -7.49 4.59 2.15
CA GLY A 9 -8.77 5.19 1.76
C GLY A 9 -9.74 4.16 1.17
N GLY A 10 -11.00 4.59 0.98
CA GLY A 10 -12.05 3.78 0.35
C GLY A 10 -13.16 3.36 1.29
N PHE A 11 -14.39 3.25 0.74
CA PHE A 11 -15.62 3.00 1.50
C PHE A 11 -15.79 1.55 1.96
N GLY A 12 -15.09 0.59 1.35
CA GLY A 12 -15.19 -0.83 1.70
C GLY A 12 -16.61 -1.41 1.57
N THR A 13 -17.42 -0.92 0.65
CA THR A 13 -18.88 -1.22 0.53
C THR A 13 -19.20 -2.71 0.42
N ARG A 14 -18.31 -3.50 -0.17
CA ARG A 14 -18.47 -4.97 -0.29
C ARG A 14 -18.46 -5.71 1.04
N LEU A 15 -17.91 -5.09 2.09
CA LEU A 15 -17.84 -5.68 3.44
C LEU A 15 -18.90 -5.10 4.41
N MET A 16 -19.90 -4.39 3.91
CA MET A 16 -21.01 -3.95 4.75
C MET A 16 -21.70 -5.16 5.40
N PRO A 17 -22.13 -5.08 6.68
CA PRO A 17 -22.14 -3.89 7.55
C PRO A 17 -20.84 -3.64 8.35
N LEU A 18 -19.80 -4.48 8.22
CA LEU A 18 -18.56 -4.38 9.00
C LEU A 18 -17.85 -3.03 8.83
N THR A 19 -17.96 -2.47 7.63
CA THR A 19 -17.29 -1.20 7.26
C THR A 19 -18.17 0.03 7.46
N LYS A 20 -19.33 -0.11 8.11
CA LYS A 20 -20.23 1.02 8.38
C LYS A 20 -19.58 2.10 9.26
N ASN A 21 -18.86 1.67 10.29
CA ASN A 21 -18.24 2.56 11.30
C ASN A 21 -16.74 2.30 11.47
N THR A 22 -16.15 1.42 10.65
CA THR A 22 -14.74 1.06 10.73
C THR A 22 -14.18 0.98 9.31
N PRO A 23 -13.15 1.76 8.97
CA PRO A 23 -12.52 1.64 7.65
C PRO A 23 -12.04 0.22 7.41
N LYS A 24 -12.15 -0.29 6.17
CA LYS A 24 -11.73 -1.64 5.82
C LYS A 24 -10.31 -1.98 6.32
N PRO A 25 -9.29 -1.10 6.18
CA PRO A 25 -7.94 -1.37 6.66
C PRO A 25 -7.80 -1.41 8.19
N MET A 26 -8.81 -0.94 8.93
CA MET A 26 -8.88 -1.00 10.39
C MET A 26 -9.65 -2.22 10.91
N LEU A 27 -10.22 -3.04 10.03
CA LEU A 27 -10.75 -4.35 10.43
C LEU A 27 -9.59 -5.23 10.91
N THR A 28 -9.87 -6.03 11.95
CA THR A 28 -8.83 -6.83 12.61
C THR A 28 -8.68 -8.22 12.00
N VAL A 29 -7.43 -8.64 11.85
CA VAL A 29 -7.03 -10.03 11.56
C VAL A 29 -6.14 -10.47 12.72
N ALA A 30 -6.48 -11.59 13.34
CA ALA A 30 -5.82 -12.07 14.58
C ALA A 30 -5.79 -11.02 15.70
N GLY A 31 -6.85 -10.21 15.82
CA GLY A 31 -6.99 -9.18 16.87
C GLY A 31 -6.23 -7.86 16.60
N ILE A 32 -5.56 -7.73 15.45
CA ILE A 32 -4.73 -6.57 15.08
C ILE A 32 -5.26 -5.98 13.77
N PRO A 33 -5.39 -4.64 13.63
CA PRO A 33 -5.80 -4.01 12.38
C PRO A 33 -4.90 -4.38 11.20
N VAL A 34 -5.50 -4.56 10.00
CA VAL A 34 -4.74 -4.87 8.78
C VAL A 34 -3.63 -3.83 8.53
N THR A 35 -3.92 -2.54 8.75
CA THR A 35 -2.91 -1.47 8.64
C THR A 35 -1.72 -1.69 9.57
N GLU A 36 -1.94 -2.18 10.81
CA GLU A 36 -0.84 -2.44 11.75
C GLU A 36 0.06 -3.61 11.28
N HIS A 37 -0.53 -4.66 10.71
CA HIS A 37 0.27 -5.73 10.08
C HIS A 37 1.17 -5.20 8.96
N GLN A 38 0.66 -4.28 8.15
CA GLN A 38 1.43 -3.67 7.07
C GLN A 38 2.52 -2.73 7.58
N ILE A 39 2.26 -1.97 8.65
CA ILE A 39 3.28 -1.17 9.33
C ILE A 39 4.40 -2.07 9.87
N ALA A 40 4.06 -3.20 10.49
CA ALA A 40 5.04 -4.17 10.98
C ALA A 40 5.89 -4.75 9.84
N MET A 41 5.28 -5.11 8.71
CA MET A 41 5.97 -5.60 7.52
C MET A 41 6.90 -4.53 6.93
N ALA A 42 6.43 -3.30 6.78
CA ALA A 42 7.24 -2.18 6.28
C ALA A 42 8.44 -1.91 7.19
N LYS A 43 8.23 -1.89 8.51
CA LYS A 43 9.30 -1.74 9.49
C LYS A 43 10.34 -2.87 9.41
N ALA A 44 9.88 -4.11 9.28
CA ALA A 44 10.79 -5.27 9.12
C ALA A 44 11.63 -5.17 7.84
N ALA A 45 11.12 -4.52 6.79
CA ALA A 45 11.86 -4.22 5.56
C ALA A 45 12.79 -3.00 5.66
N GLY A 46 12.91 -2.38 6.85
CA GLY A 46 13.80 -1.24 7.09
C GLY A 46 13.18 0.12 6.78
N ILE A 47 11.88 0.21 6.50
CA ILE A 47 11.17 1.47 6.28
C ILE A 47 11.00 2.19 7.62
N THR A 48 11.33 3.48 7.65
CA THR A 48 11.31 4.32 8.86
C THR A 48 10.24 5.41 8.81
N GLU A 49 9.69 5.72 7.64
CA GLU A 49 8.64 6.73 7.45
C GLU A 49 7.52 6.17 6.58
N ILE A 50 6.28 6.34 7.03
CA ILE A 50 5.06 5.93 6.32
C ILE A 50 4.11 7.11 6.21
N VAL A 51 3.48 7.28 5.05
CA VAL A 51 2.33 8.15 4.87
C VAL A 51 1.08 7.30 4.69
N LEU A 52 0.09 7.47 5.57
CA LEU A 52 -1.23 6.87 5.40
C LEU A 52 -2.06 7.80 4.50
N ALA A 53 -2.37 7.35 3.29
CA ALA A 53 -3.27 8.04 2.38
C ALA A 53 -4.72 7.67 2.75
N THR A 54 -5.39 8.57 3.48
CA THR A 54 -6.70 8.33 4.08
C THR A 54 -7.78 9.17 3.40
N SER A 55 -9.03 8.73 3.48
CA SER A 55 -10.19 9.47 3.01
C SER A 55 -11.38 9.23 3.94
N TYR A 56 -12.18 8.19 3.69
CA TYR A 56 -13.34 7.82 4.49
C TYR A 56 -12.93 7.43 5.92
N LEU A 57 -13.59 8.01 6.92
CA LEU A 57 -13.34 7.77 8.37
C LEU A 57 -11.86 7.99 8.75
N SER A 58 -11.21 8.99 8.17
CA SER A 58 -9.79 9.30 8.42
C SER A 58 -9.49 9.58 9.90
N GLU A 59 -10.48 10.10 10.64
CA GLU A 59 -10.41 10.39 12.08
C GLU A 59 -10.18 9.17 12.96
N ILE A 60 -10.39 7.95 12.44
CA ILE A 60 -10.18 6.70 13.20
C ILE A 60 -8.68 6.34 13.25
N PHE A 61 -7.90 6.71 12.24
CA PHE A 61 -6.49 6.32 12.14
C PHE A 61 -5.61 7.07 13.13
N THR A 62 -5.78 8.39 13.24
CA THR A 62 -4.92 9.23 14.08
C THR A 62 -4.94 8.87 15.56
N PRO A 63 -6.10 8.62 16.21
CA PRO A 63 -6.12 8.18 17.61
C PRO A 63 -5.45 6.84 17.85
N TYR A 64 -5.45 5.94 16.86
CA TYR A 64 -4.87 4.62 16.98
C TYR A 64 -3.36 4.62 16.74
N PHE A 65 -2.91 5.25 15.64
CA PHE A 65 -1.51 5.19 15.21
C PHE A 65 -0.67 6.39 15.69
N GLY A 66 -1.29 7.53 16.03
CA GLY A 66 -0.57 8.72 16.45
C GLY A 66 0.47 9.16 15.41
N ASP A 67 1.65 9.51 15.86
CA ASP A 67 2.82 9.84 15.03
C ASP A 67 3.68 8.61 14.66
N GLY A 68 3.26 7.42 15.09
CA GLY A 68 3.97 6.17 14.83
C GLY A 68 5.05 5.81 15.85
N SER A 69 5.33 6.66 16.83
CA SER A 69 6.39 6.44 17.83
C SER A 69 6.23 5.11 18.59
N LYS A 70 4.99 4.69 18.87
CA LYS A 70 4.66 3.40 19.50
C LYS A 70 5.22 2.21 18.72
N TRP A 71 5.31 2.30 17.40
CA TRP A 71 5.85 1.25 16.53
C TRP A 71 7.31 1.51 16.13
N GLY A 72 7.90 2.63 16.59
CA GLY A 72 9.26 3.03 16.23
C GLY A 72 9.41 3.36 14.74
N ILE A 73 8.38 3.96 14.15
CA ILE A 73 8.31 4.43 12.76
C ILE A 73 7.63 5.80 12.76
N LYS A 74 7.93 6.64 11.80
CA LYS A 74 7.28 7.94 11.66
C LYS A 74 6.04 7.81 10.77
N ILE A 75 4.88 8.24 11.27
CA ILE A 75 3.63 8.18 10.52
C ILE A 75 3.11 9.59 10.26
N LYS A 76 2.74 9.84 9.01
CA LYS A 76 2.05 11.05 8.55
C LYS A 76 0.73 10.67 7.89
N TYR A 77 -0.17 11.63 7.76
CA TYR A 77 -1.52 11.43 7.22
C TYR A 77 -1.77 12.37 6.06
N ALA A 78 -2.03 11.82 4.89
CA ALA A 78 -2.49 12.54 3.71
C ALA A 78 -4.00 12.33 3.56
N VAL A 79 -4.78 13.30 4.05
CA VAL A 79 -6.25 13.21 4.02
C VAL A 79 -6.78 13.78 2.70
N GLU A 80 -7.54 12.96 1.97
CA GLU A 80 -8.26 13.40 0.78
C GLU A 80 -9.60 14.04 1.18
N LYS A 81 -9.84 15.24 0.70
CA LYS A 81 -11.16 15.91 0.85
C LYS A 81 -12.17 15.41 -0.19
N GLU A 82 -11.69 15.04 -1.35
CA GLU A 82 -12.45 14.51 -2.48
C GLU A 82 -11.68 13.31 -3.07
N PRO A 83 -12.37 12.31 -3.64
CA PRO A 83 -11.73 11.15 -4.23
C PRO A 83 -10.76 11.53 -5.35
N LEU A 84 -9.48 11.29 -5.16
CA LEU A 84 -8.42 11.59 -6.13
C LEU A 84 -8.08 10.39 -7.04
N GLY A 85 -8.64 9.23 -6.75
CA GLY A 85 -8.24 7.97 -7.36
C GLY A 85 -6.85 7.52 -6.89
N THR A 86 -6.41 6.33 -7.30
CA THR A 86 -5.16 5.72 -6.81
C THR A 86 -3.94 6.59 -7.07
N GLY A 87 -3.76 7.06 -8.30
CA GLY A 87 -2.61 7.90 -8.65
C GLY A 87 -2.63 9.26 -7.96
N GLY A 88 -3.80 9.87 -7.80
CA GLY A 88 -3.97 11.13 -7.09
C GLY A 88 -3.68 10.99 -5.59
N ALA A 89 -4.12 9.89 -4.96
CA ALA A 89 -3.81 9.56 -3.57
C ALA A 89 -2.30 9.43 -3.33
N ILE A 90 -1.61 8.70 -4.21
CA ILE A 90 -0.15 8.55 -4.17
C ILE A 90 0.53 9.91 -4.30
N ARG A 91 0.14 10.71 -5.30
CA ARG A 91 0.71 12.04 -5.51
C ARG A 91 0.50 12.96 -4.30
N ASN A 92 -0.70 12.95 -3.71
CA ASN A 92 -1.03 13.74 -2.52
C ASN A 92 -0.17 13.32 -1.33
N ALA A 93 -0.04 12.01 -1.09
CA ALA A 93 0.77 11.47 0.00
C ALA A 93 2.27 11.74 -0.19
N ALA A 94 2.77 11.63 -1.41
CA ALA A 94 4.18 11.87 -1.74
C ALA A 94 4.65 13.28 -1.40
N GLN A 95 3.77 14.28 -1.41
CA GLN A 95 4.11 15.65 -1.01
C GLN A 95 4.50 15.77 0.47
N LEU A 96 4.12 14.81 1.31
CA LEU A 96 4.47 14.77 2.72
C LEU A 96 5.79 14.06 2.99
N LEU A 97 6.34 13.33 2.01
CA LEU A 97 7.63 12.67 2.12
C LEU A 97 8.76 13.71 2.09
N THR A 98 9.78 13.48 2.88
CA THR A 98 10.90 14.42 3.05
C THR A 98 12.20 13.92 2.41
N SER A 99 12.19 12.70 1.85
CA SER A 99 13.33 12.09 1.20
C SER A 99 13.07 11.87 -0.29
N ASN A 100 14.17 11.79 -1.07
CA ASN A 100 14.12 11.38 -2.49
C ASN A 100 14.44 9.88 -2.65
N GLU A 101 14.10 9.09 -1.65
CA GLU A 101 14.32 7.64 -1.64
C GLU A 101 13.23 6.92 -2.44
N SER A 102 13.46 5.64 -2.73
CA SER A 102 12.46 4.76 -3.34
C SER A 102 11.17 4.75 -2.50
N ILE A 103 10.02 4.84 -3.15
CA ILE A 103 8.72 4.85 -2.49
C ILE A 103 8.06 3.49 -2.68
N VAL A 104 7.75 2.82 -1.56
CA VAL A 104 6.97 1.59 -1.55
C VAL A 104 5.48 1.95 -1.45
N ILE A 105 4.69 1.49 -2.41
CA ILE A 105 3.24 1.67 -2.41
C ILE A 105 2.57 0.37 -1.98
N LEU A 106 1.79 0.42 -0.92
CA LEU A 106 1.05 -0.73 -0.39
C LEU A 106 -0.46 -0.45 -0.39
N ASN A 107 -1.24 -1.40 -0.89
CA ASN A 107 -2.70 -1.36 -0.73
C ASN A 107 -3.07 -1.72 0.71
N GLY A 108 -3.77 -0.83 1.41
CA GLY A 108 -4.10 -0.95 2.82
C GLY A 108 -5.03 -2.12 3.21
N ASP A 109 -5.49 -2.88 2.24
CA ASP A 109 -6.40 -4.01 2.42
C ASP A 109 -5.82 -5.37 1.97
N VAL A 110 -4.51 -5.41 1.68
CA VAL A 110 -3.81 -6.61 1.23
C VAL A 110 -2.78 -7.04 2.27
N LEU A 111 -2.86 -8.28 2.72
CA LEU A 111 -1.81 -8.94 3.49
C LEU A 111 -1.07 -9.91 2.57
N SER A 112 0.24 -9.85 2.63
CA SER A 112 1.13 -10.66 1.80
C SER A 112 2.30 -11.17 2.63
N SER A 113 2.82 -12.32 2.25
CA SER A 113 4.02 -12.93 2.86
C SER A 113 5.28 -12.76 2.00
N HIS A 114 5.24 -11.91 0.96
CA HIS A 114 6.42 -11.68 0.13
C HIS A 114 7.52 -10.94 0.89
N ASP A 115 8.76 -11.14 0.48
CA ASP A 115 9.92 -10.46 1.06
C ASP A 115 10.04 -9.03 0.48
N LEU A 116 9.45 -8.07 1.20
CA LEU A 116 9.48 -6.65 0.81
C LEU A 116 10.91 -6.08 0.82
N ALA A 117 11.76 -6.53 1.73
CA ALA A 117 13.16 -6.09 1.80
C ALA A 117 13.92 -6.55 0.55
N GLU A 118 13.70 -7.78 0.09
CA GLU A 118 14.27 -8.28 -1.16
C GLU A 118 13.75 -7.49 -2.36
N GLN A 119 12.47 -7.18 -2.43
CA GLN A 119 11.91 -6.38 -3.52
C GLN A 119 12.56 -4.99 -3.61
N ILE A 120 12.78 -4.33 -2.46
CA ILE A 120 13.46 -3.03 -2.40
C ILE A 120 14.91 -3.17 -2.90
N ARG A 121 15.64 -4.20 -2.45
CA ARG A 121 17.01 -4.45 -2.90
C ARG A 121 17.09 -4.69 -4.41
N GLN A 122 16.17 -5.47 -4.96
CA GLN A 122 16.11 -5.71 -6.41
C GLN A 122 15.79 -4.44 -7.19
N HIS A 123 14.87 -3.61 -6.71
CA HIS A 123 14.55 -2.32 -7.31
C HIS A 123 15.79 -1.42 -7.39
N GLU A 124 16.50 -1.25 -6.28
CA GLU A 124 17.72 -0.44 -6.21
C GLU A 124 18.86 -1.02 -7.09
N ALA A 125 19.01 -2.36 -7.08
CA ALA A 125 20.08 -3.03 -7.84
C ALA A 125 19.90 -2.95 -9.37
N HIS A 126 18.65 -2.89 -9.85
CA HIS A 126 18.34 -2.78 -11.27
C HIS A 126 18.15 -1.34 -11.75
N ASP A 127 18.27 -0.35 -10.85
CA ASP A 127 17.97 1.08 -11.13
C ASP A 127 16.63 1.24 -11.87
N ALA A 128 15.61 0.54 -11.38
CA ALA A 128 14.32 0.47 -12.02
C ALA A 128 13.46 1.69 -11.69
N ASP A 129 12.72 2.21 -12.67
CA ASP A 129 11.73 3.28 -12.41
C ASP A 129 10.57 2.78 -11.55
N VAL A 130 10.11 1.54 -11.82
CA VAL A 130 9.01 0.88 -11.10
C VAL A 130 9.29 -0.61 -10.99
N THR A 131 9.06 -1.19 -9.82
CA THR A 131 9.11 -2.64 -9.59
C THR A 131 7.77 -3.12 -9.06
N LEU A 132 7.17 -4.12 -9.70
CA LEU A 132 5.90 -4.72 -9.32
C LEU A 132 6.12 -6.05 -8.61
N HIS A 133 5.41 -6.28 -7.52
CA HIS A 133 5.22 -7.62 -6.98
C HIS A 133 4.06 -8.29 -7.70
N LEU A 134 4.35 -9.40 -8.37
CA LEU A 134 3.35 -10.17 -9.12
C LEU A 134 3.08 -11.51 -8.41
N THR A 135 1.84 -11.94 -8.44
CA THR A 135 1.42 -13.25 -7.95
C THR A 135 0.87 -14.07 -9.11
N GLN A 136 1.36 -15.30 -9.24
CA GLN A 136 0.81 -16.21 -10.24
C GLN A 136 -0.58 -16.67 -9.82
N VAL A 137 -1.53 -16.61 -10.75
CA VAL A 137 -2.91 -17.07 -10.58
C VAL A 137 -3.28 -18.01 -11.70
N GLU A 138 -4.21 -18.94 -11.44
CA GLU A 138 -4.69 -19.88 -12.46
C GLU A 138 -5.47 -19.18 -13.58
N ASP A 139 -6.23 -18.14 -13.22
CA ASP A 139 -7.04 -17.35 -14.17
C ASP A 139 -6.87 -15.85 -13.90
N ALA A 140 -6.16 -15.18 -14.80
CA ALA A 140 -5.87 -13.75 -14.70
C ALA A 140 -7.01 -12.84 -15.21
N ARG A 141 -8.06 -13.39 -15.85
CA ARG A 141 -9.12 -12.59 -16.49
C ARG A 141 -9.82 -11.63 -15.53
N ALA A 142 -10.02 -12.06 -14.27
CA ALA A 142 -10.65 -11.22 -13.24
C ALA A 142 -9.73 -10.17 -12.62
N PHE A 143 -8.41 -10.30 -12.78
CA PHE A 143 -7.40 -9.49 -12.09
C PHE A 143 -6.61 -8.57 -13.01
N GLY A 144 -6.56 -8.87 -14.30
CA GLY A 144 -5.61 -8.31 -15.24
C GLY A 144 -4.31 -9.12 -15.28
N CYS A 145 -3.46 -8.82 -16.25
CA CYS A 145 -2.23 -9.55 -16.49
C CYS A 145 -1.07 -8.58 -16.77
N VAL A 146 0.10 -8.89 -16.24
CA VAL A 146 1.34 -8.14 -16.48
C VAL A 146 2.37 -9.10 -17.09
N PRO A 147 2.41 -9.24 -18.44
CA PRO A 147 3.40 -10.06 -19.11
C PRO A 147 4.81 -9.49 -18.91
N THR A 148 5.78 -10.40 -18.74
CA THR A 148 7.19 -10.04 -18.58
C THR A 148 8.04 -10.77 -19.62
N ASP A 149 9.20 -10.20 -19.96
CA ASP A 149 10.23 -10.88 -20.75
C ASP A 149 11.05 -11.86 -19.89
N ALA A 150 12.02 -12.51 -20.50
CA ALA A 150 12.90 -13.48 -19.83
C ALA A 150 13.81 -12.84 -18.76
N GLN A 151 13.95 -11.52 -18.75
CA GLN A 151 14.67 -10.73 -17.76
C GLN A 151 13.77 -10.16 -16.67
N GLY A 152 12.46 -10.51 -16.70
CA GLY A 152 11.47 -10.00 -15.74
C GLY A 152 11.00 -8.57 -16.01
N ARG A 153 11.33 -7.96 -17.16
CA ARG A 153 10.86 -6.62 -17.50
C ARG A 153 9.43 -6.69 -18.02
N VAL A 154 8.60 -5.76 -17.52
CA VAL A 154 7.20 -5.64 -17.94
C VAL A 154 7.13 -5.26 -19.43
N THR A 155 6.41 -6.05 -20.22
CA THR A 155 6.20 -5.81 -21.65
C THR A 155 4.83 -5.24 -21.97
N ALA A 156 3.84 -5.43 -21.08
CA ALA A 156 2.51 -4.87 -21.20
C ALA A 156 1.82 -4.81 -19.82
N PHE A 157 0.78 -3.99 -19.74
CA PHE A 157 -0.13 -3.93 -18.61
C PHE A 157 -1.55 -4.13 -19.16
N LEU A 158 -2.08 -5.33 -19.01
CA LEU A 158 -3.37 -5.71 -19.57
C LEU A 158 -4.42 -5.68 -18.47
N GLU A 159 -5.31 -4.73 -18.56
CA GLU A 159 -6.47 -4.64 -17.66
C GLU A 159 -7.42 -5.82 -17.92
N LYS A 160 -8.41 -6.02 -17.06
CA LYS A 160 -9.42 -7.08 -17.18
C LYS A 160 -9.89 -7.21 -18.62
N MET A 161 -9.73 -8.40 -19.17
CA MET A 161 -10.22 -8.68 -20.52
C MET A 161 -11.70 -8.98 -20.43
N ASP A 162 -12.55 -8.14 -21.02
CA ASP A 162 -13.94 -8.46 -21.27
C ASP A 162 -14.01 -9.66 -22.20
N ASN A 163 -14.87 -10.64 -21.89
CA ASN A 163 -15.09 -11.86 -22.68
C ASN A 163 -15.63 -11.53 -24.08
#